data_6cf7c488da792c6786b71fe70c2505a2
#
_entry.id   6cf7c488da792c6786b71fe70c2505a2
#
_cell.length_a   1.000
_cell.length_b   1.000
_cell.length_c   1.000
_cell.angle_alpha   90.00
_cell.angle_beta   90.00
_cell.angle_gamma   90.00
#
_symmetry.space_group_name_H-M   'P 1'
#
loop_
_entity.id
_entity.type
_entity.pdbx_description
1 polymer ?
#
loop_
_entity_poly.entity_id
_entity_poly.type
_entity_poly.pdbx_seq_one_letter_code
_entity_poly.pdbx_strand_id
1 'polypeptide(L)'
;MYKASDYIHNGVLYLNNKLRPRHKKLSTLMLYSTTRCQSRCKHCSIWQKPEEHLSLDDIKRVMACRCVTRRTTVGLEGGEFLLHPEAEAIMAWFQQHHPNYTLLSNCLNARKVVELVRKYRPVHLYVSLDGDAETYRRMRGCNGHDKVIEVVQTLKDEVPLSLMFCLSPWNGFPDMEYVIDVAKRFGVDVRIGIYGTMDFFDTTADLLAADWSHFVQRIPANIHGTEENFDFVALYEEWRNGHLKLPCESIFSELVIHSNGDVPLCQNLNVKIGNIHEHTLDEIFNSRAAQNIQCKYSKECNRCWINFHRKYDIILLRNLEKLLPKRVVELFYGHYQWTADRRVTYREHIKRVQSQCKE
;
A
#
# COMPACT_ATOMS: atom_id res chain seq x y z
N MET A 1 -8.49 4.53 11.00
CA MET A 1 -9.34 5.62 10.43
C MET A 1 -8.53 6.90 10.41
N TYR A 2 -8.39 7.57 9.26
CA TYR A 2 -7.72 8.87 9.18
C TYR A 2 -8.50 9.91 9.98
N LYS A 3 -7.79 10.72 10.76
CA LYS A 3 -8.41 11.85 11.47
C LYS A 3 -8.69 12.98 10.48
N ALA A 4 -9.66 13.85 10.77
CA ALA A 4 -9.94 15.02 9.92
C ALA A 4 -8.68 15.88 9.66
N SER A 5 -7.78 15.95 10.66
CA SER A 5 -6.47 16.61 10.54
C SER A 5 -5.58 16.01 9.43
N ASP A 6 -5.69 14.71 9.17
CA ASP A 6 -4.86 14.02 8.18
C ASP A 6 -5.36 14.34 6.76
N TYR A 7 -6.68 14.41 6.56
CA TYR A 7 -7.28 14.86 5.29
C TYR A 7 -6.90 16.30 4.96
N ILE A 8 -6.97 17.22 5.95
CA ILE A 8 -6.56 18.62 5.77
C ILE A 8 -5.07 18.68 5.42
N HIS A 9 -4.23 17.96 6.17
CA HIS A 9 -2.80 17.94 5.93
C HIS A 9 -2.47 17.41 4.52
N ASN A 10 -3.07 16.30 4.11
CA ASN A 10 -2.84 15.71 2.80
C ASN A 10 -3.34 16.63 1.68
N GLY A 11 -4.46 17.32 1.88
CA GLY A 11 -4.96 18.34 0.94
C GLY A 11 -3.98 19.52 0.79
N VAL A 12 -3.47 20.04 1.91
CA VAL A 12 -2.45 21.12 1.91
C VAL A 12 -1.16 20.63 1.24
N LEU A 13 -0.71 19.42 1.54
CA LEU A 13 0.46 18.82 0.92
C LEU A 13 0.29 18.69 -0.60
N TYR A 14 -0.85 18.19 -1.03
CA TYR A 14 -1.20 18.06 -2.45
C TYR A 14 -1.11 19.42 -3.16
N LEU A 15 -1.76 20.43 -2.61
CA LEU A 15 -1.73 21.79 -3.16
C LEU A 15 -0.31 22.36 -3.19
N ASN A 16 0.46 22.19 -2.11
CA ASN A 16 1.85 22.63 -2.06
C ASN A 16 2.68 21.98 -3.18
N ASN A 17 2.55 20.68 -3.36
CA ASN A 17 3.33 19.93 -4.36
C ASN A 17 2.94 20.30 -5.80
N LYS A 18 1.70 20.67 -6.05
CA LYS A 18 1.23 21.18 -7.35
C LYS A 18 1.71 22.61 -7.63
N LEU A 19 1.65 23.48 -6.63
CA LEU A 19 2.03 24.89 -6.77
C LEU A 19 3.54 25.13 -6.71
N ARG A 20 4.27 24.24 -6.01
CA ARG A 20 5.72 24.34 -5.79
C ARG A 20 6.45 23.05 -6.21
N PRO A 21 6.43 22.69 -7.50
CA PRO A 21 6.92 21.41 -7.97
C PRO A 21 8.43 21.17 -7.76
N ARG A 22 9.19 22.23 -7.43
CA ARG A 22 10.63 22.15 -7.07
C ARG A 22 10.86 22.03 -5.55
N HIS A 23 9.81 22.04 -4.75
CA HIS A 23 9.86 21.96 -3.29
C HIS A 23 8.81 20.99 -2.75
N LYS A 24 8.55 19.91 -3.50
CA LYS A 24 7.61 18.87 -3.09
C LYS A 24 8.04 18.23 -1.77
N LYS A 25 7.04 17.79 -1.02
CA LYS A 25 7.21 17.06 0.23
C LYS A 25 6.57 15.68 0.09
N LEU A 26 7.10 14.72 0.82
CA LEU A 26 6.59 13.36 0.82
C LEU A 26 5.51 13.18 1.89
N SER A 27 4.40 12.56 1.50
CA SER A 27 3.43 11.97 2.42
C SER A 27 3.90 10.60 2.91
N THR A 28 4.45 9.82 1.98
CA THR A 28 4.88 8.43 2.25
C THR A 28 6.22 8.16 1.55
N LEU A 29 7.10 7.46 2.24
CA LEU A 29 8.35 6.93 1.74
C LEU A 29 8.43 5.45 2.08
N MET A 30 8.52 4.59 1.05
CA MET A 30 8.69 3.16 1.23
C MET A 30 10.16 2.79 1.03
N LEU A 31 10.75 2.14 2.01
CA LEU A 31 12.12 1.65 1.95
C LEU A 31 12.10 0.12 1.75
N TYR A 32 12.35 -0.33 0.53
CA TYR A 32 12.66 -1.73 0.26
C TYR A 32 14.12 -1.98 0.63
N SER A 33 14.37 -1.97 1.95
CA SER A 33 15.71 -1.88 2.52
C SER A 33 16.55 -3.14 2.36
N THR A 34 15.93 -4.28 2.03
CA THR A 34 16.61 -5.56 1.81
C THR A 34 15.89 -6.41 0.78
N THR A 35 16.65 -7.17 -0.01
CA THR A 35 16.09 -8.22 -0.89
C THR A 35 16.01 -9.58 -0.18
N ARG A 36 16.64 -9.76 1.00
CA ARG A 36 16.57 -11.02 1.74
C ARG A 36 15.14 -11.35 2.15
N CYS A 37 14.70 -12.55 1.82
CA CYS A 37 13.42 -13.10 2.27
C CYS A 37 13.52 -14.61 2.40
N GLN A 38 12.97 -15.16 3.48
CA GLN A 38 12.88 -16.60 3.70
C GLN A 38 11.59 -17.21 3.14
N SER A 39 10.61 -16.38 2.74
CA SER A 39 9.42 -16.82 2.01
C SER A 39 9.71 -16.95 0.51
N ARG A 40 9.02 -17.88 -0.14
CA ARG A 40 9.09 -18.12 -1.59
C ARG A 40 7.73 -17.90 -2.22
N CYS A 41 7.19 -16.69 -2.02
CA CYS A 41 5.84 -16.35 -2.43
C CYS A 41 5.68 -16.43 -3.95
N LYS A 42 4.56 -17.02 -4.41
CA LYS A 42 4.23 -17.10 -5.83
C LYS A 42 3.99 -15.75 -6.49
N HIS A 43 3.53 -14.79 -5.70
CA HIS A 43 3.20 -13.43 -6.16
C HIS A 43 4.36 -12.43 -6.02
N CYS A 44 5.59 -12.90 -5.74
CA CYS A 44 6.73 -12.02 -5.49
C CYS A 44 8.04 -12.76 -5.77
N SER A 45 8.91 -12.19 -6.59
CA SER A 45 10.21 -12.77 -6.92
C SER A 45 11.39 -12.13 -6.19
N ILE A 46 11.15 -11.26 -5.20
CA ILE A 46 12.22 -10.54 -4.48
C ILE A 46 13.27 -11.48 -3.87
N TRP A 47 12.83 -12.65 -3.42
CA TRP A 47 13.70 -13.69 -2.84
C TRP A 47 14.68 -14.33 -3.84
N GLN A 48 14.48 -14.09 -5.14
CA GLN A 48 15.38 -14.55 -6.22
C GLN A 48 16.40 -13.49 -6.63
N LYS A 49 16.22 -12.25 -6.19
CA LYS A 49 17.14 -11.15 -6.52
C LYS A 49 18.46 -11.30 -5.77
N PRO A 50 19.56 -10.75 -6.30
CA PRO A 50 20.81 -10.64 -5.56
C PRO A 50 20.60 -10.01 -4.20
N GLU A 51 21.37 -10.46 -3.20
CA GLU A 51 21.28 -9.90 -1.85
C GLU A 51 21.83 -8.48 -1.83
N GLU A 52 20.98 -7.53 -1.48
CA GLU A 52 21.28 -6.11 -1.41
C GLU A 52 20.62 -5.51 -0.16
N HIS A 53 21.26 -4.47 0.41
CA HIS A 53 20.77 -3.78 1.59
C HIS A 53 21.05 -2.28 1.51
N LEU A 54 20.07 -1.45 1.90
CA LEU A 54 20.28 -0.05 2.23
C LEU A 54 20.93 0.05 3.62
N SER A 55 22.12 0.61 3.73
CA SER A 55 22.74 0.79 5.04
C SER A 55 21.96 1.79 5.92
N LEU A 56 22.14 1.69 7.23
CA LEU A 56 21.60 2.71 8.16
C LEU A 56 22.05 4.12 7.81
N ASP A 57 23.28 4.28 7.29
CA ASP A 57 23.80 5.60 6.90
C ASP A 57 23.16 6.11 5.61
N ASP A 58 22.82 5.25 4.66
CA ASP A 58 21.99 5.61 3.49
C ASP A 58 20.63 6.13 3.95
N ILE A 59 19.99 5.39 4.84
CA ILE A 59 18.69 5.76 5.41
C ILE A 59 18.77 7.12 6.12
N LYS A 60 19.80 7.36 6.95
CA LYS A 60 19.99 8.66 7.61
C LYS A 60 20.15 9.80 6.62
N ARG A 61 20.93 9.62 5.54
CA ARG A 61 21.08 10.63 4.49
C ARG A 61 19.76 10.94 3.80
N VAL A 62 18.98 9.92 3.49
CA VAL A 62 17.63 10.07 2.91
C VAL A 62 16.71 10.85 3.86
N MET A 63 16.69 10.47 5.14
CA MET A 63 15.82 11.10 6.15
C MET A 63 16.22 12.53 6.49
N ALA A 64 17.45 12.96 6.21
CA ALA A 64 17.91 14.34 6.37
C ALA A 64 17.46 15.28 5.23
N CYS A 65 16.91 14.74 4.14
CA CYS A 65 16.44 15.54 3.02
C CYS A 65 15.18 16.35 3.36
N ARG A 66 15.08 17.56 2.79
CA ARG A 66 13.97 18.49 3.06
C ARG A 66 12.62 18.00 2.58
N CYS A 67 12.58 17.12 1.56
CA CYS A 67 11.32 16.51 1.08
C CYS A 67 10.73 15.55 2.10
N VAL A 68 11.53 14.99 3.01
CA VAL A 68 11.08 14.18 4.14
C VAL A 68 10.74 15.09 5.33
N THR A 69 9.55 14.99 5.86
CA THR A 69 9.09 15.81 7.00
C THR A 69 8.73 14.92 8.17
N ARG A 70 8.59 15.47 9.35
CA ARG A 70 8.14 14.71 10.55
C ARG A 70 6.79 14.00 10.35
N ARG A 71 5.99 14.45 9.38
CA ARG A 71 4.69 13.85 9.03
C ARG A 71 4.77 12.82 7.91
N THR A 72 5.92 12.71 7.23
CA THR A 72 6.15 11.67 6.22
C THR A 72 6.08 10.31 6.91
N THR A 73 5.18 9.44 6.47
CA THR A 73 5.13 8.05 6.95
C THR A 73 6.19 7.24 6.23
N VAL A 74 7.04 6.56 6.97
CA VAL A 74 8.09 5.71 6.38
C VAL A 74 7.73 4.24 6.57
N GLY A 75 7.61 3.50 5.46
CA GLY A 75 7.42 2.06 5.48
C GLY A 75 8.75 1.32 5.46
N LEU A 76 9.01 0.51 6.47
CA LEU A 76 10.14 -0.42 6.50
C LEU A 76 9.68 -1.75 5.89
N GLU A 77 10.13 -1.98 4.65
CA GLU A 77 9.75 -3.11 3.82
C GLU A 77 10.97 -3.71 3.10
N GLY A 78 10.72 -4.57 2.15
CA GLY A 78 11.73 -5.21 1.32
C GLY A 78 11.33 -6.63 0.99
N GLY A 79 12.26 -7.59 1.13
CA GLY A 79 11.94 -9.00 1.25
C GLY A 79 11.26 -9.26 2.60
N GLU A 80 12.06 -9.53 3.60
CA GLU A 80 11.63 -9.49 5.01
C GLU A 80 12.56 -8.53 5.74
N PHE A 81 12.04 -7.37 6.14
CA PHE A 81 12.84 -6.33 6.79
C PHE A 81 13.65 -6.85 8.00
N LEU A 82 13.07 -7.74 8.78
CA LEU A 82 13.75 -8.29 9.97
C LEU A 82 14.93 -9.23 9.66
N LEU A 83 15.17 -9.55 8.39
CA LEU A 83 16.38 -10.21 7.91
C LEU A 83 17.49 -9.25 7.48
N HIS A 84 17.19 -7.94 7.47
CA HIS A 84 18.23 -6.93 7.24
C HIS A 84 19.33 -7.02 8.31
N PRO A 85 20.63 -6.97 7.94
CA PRO A 85 21.72 -7.06 8.93
C PRO A 85 21.64 -6.02 10.05
N GLU A 86 21.20 -4.80 9.71
CA GLU A 86 21.07 -3.68 10.66
C GLU A 86 19.61 -3.42 11.08
N ALA A 87 18.68 -4.39 10.94
CA ALA A 87 17.25 -4.19 11.21
C ALA A 87 16.99 -3.54 12.57
N GLU A 88 17.63 -4.03 13.61
CA GLU A 88 17.43 -3.51 14.97
C GLU A 88 17.99 -2.08 15.14
N ALA A 89 19.17 -1.81 14.59
CA ALA A 89 19.76 -0.47 14.60
C ALA A 89 18.92 0.56 13.82
N ILE A 90 18.34 0.14 12.69
CA ILE A 90 17.42 0.96 11.90
C ILE A 90 16.16 1.28 12.72
N MET A 91 15.51 0.29 13.30
CA MET A 91 14.31 0.50 14.13
C MET A 91 14.60 1.39 15.34
N ALA A 92 15.75 1.19 16.01
CA ALA A 92 16.19 2.04 17.13
C ALA A 92 16.37 3.50 16.69
N TRP A 93 16.99 3.70 15.54
CA TRP A 93 17.18 5.04 14.98
C TRP A 93 15.83 5.71 14.65
N PHE A 94 14.90 4.99 14.00
CA PHE A 94 13.58 5.51 13.68
C PHE A 94 12.80 5.89 14.94
N GLN A 95 12.81 5.05 15.98
CA GLN A 95 12.13 5.36 17.24
C GLN A 95 12.59 6.68 17.86
N GLN A 96 13.89 6.99 17.75
CA GLN A 96 14.48 8.20 18.36
C GLN A 96 14.29 9.44 17.47
N HIS A 97 14.41 9.30 16.16
CA HIS A 97 14.54 10.46 15.25
C HIS A 97 13.32 10.68 14.36
N HIS A 98 12.58 9.61 14.02
CA HIS A 98 11.41 9.67 13.15
C HIS A 98 10.40 8.57 13.50
N PRO A 99 9.67 8.70 14.61
CA PRO A 99 8.78 7.64 15.11
C PRO A 99 7.57 7.35 14.20
N ASN A 100 7.31 8.19 13.18
CA ASN A 100 6.24 7.95 12.19
C ASN A 100 6.67 6.93 11.13
N TYR A 101 6.97 5.71 11.55
CA TYR A 101 7.31 4.61 10.66
C TYR A 101 6.42 3.38 10.88
N THR A 102 6.25 2.60 9.84
CA THR A 102 5.49 1.35 9.83
C THR A 102 6.40 0.17 9.52
N LEU A 103 5.99 -1.01 9.92
CA LEU A 103 6.70 -2.26 9.66
C LEU A 103 5.78 -3.23 8.92
N LEU A 104 6.26 -3.82 7.81
CA LEU A 104 5.63 -4.96 7.16
C LEU A 104 6.45 -6.22 7.42
N SER A 105 5.81 -7.30 7.88
CA SER A 105 6.47 -8.58 8.14
C SER A 105 5.63 -9.78 7.70
N ASN A 106 6.31 -10.82 7.23
CA ASN A 106 5.72 -12.14 6.99
C ASN A 106 5.61 -12.99 8.26
N CYS A 107 6.10 -12.49 9.39
CA CYS A 107 6.02 -13.07 10.73
C CYS A 107 6.64 -14.48 10.90
N LEU A 108 7.45 -14.97 9.96
CA LEU A 108 8.05 -16.31 10.09
C LEU A 108 9.00 -16.46 11.28
N ASN A 109 9.52 -15.36 11.80
CA ASN A 109 10.22 -15.30 13.07
C ASN A 109 9.35 -14.53 14.10
N ALA A 110 8.26 -15.17 14.53
CA ALA A 110 7.28 -14.55 15.44
C ALA A 110 7.91 -13.94 16.68
N ARG A 111 8.84 -14.66 17.32
CA ARG A 111 9.54 -14.18 18.51
C ARG A 111 10.28 -12.86 18.26
N LYS A 112 11.05 -12.77 17.17
CA LYS A 112 11.80 -11.56 16.81
C LYS A 112 10.86 -10.40 16.48
N VAL A 113 9.75 -10.67 15.77
CA VAL A 113 8.72 -9.66 15.48
C VAL A 113 8.16 -9.08 16.77
N VAL A 114 7.71 -9.94 17.71
CA VAL A 114 7.12 -9.50 18.98
C VAL A 114 8.13 -8.71 19.80
N GLU A 115 9.38 -9.20 19.92
CA GLU A 115 10.44 -8.55 20.67
C GLU A 115 10.74 -7.13 20.13
N LEU A 116 10.98 -7.00 18.81
CA LEU A 116 11.38 -5.73 18.21
C LEU A 116 10.21 -4.74 18.12
N VAL A 117 8.99 -5.20 17.86
CA VAL A 117 7.80 -4.34 17.85
C VAL A 117 7.53 -3.76 19.24
N ARG A 118 7.64 -4.56 20.31
CA ARG A 118 7.50 -4.07 21.68
C ARG A 118 8.58 -3.06 22.06
N LYS A 119 9.82 -3.33 21.63
CA LYS A 119 10.97 -2.48 21.94
C LYS A 119 10.95 -1.16 21.19
N TYR A 120 10.62 -1.15 19.90
CA TYR A 120 10.78 0.00 19.02
C TYR A 120 9.47 0.64 18.52
N ARG A 121 8.33 0.04 18.84
CA ARG A 121 6.96 0.58 18.69
C ARG A 121 6.69 1.33 17.37
N PRO A 122 6.70 0.64 16.21
CA PRO A 122 6.24 1.26 14.96
C PRO A 122 4.80 1.78 15.14
N VAL A 123 4.44 2.84 14.41
CA VAL A 123 3.07 3.38 14.50
C VAL A 123 2.02 2.44 13.91
N HIS A 124 2.43 1.48 13.10
CA HIS A 124 1.57 0.43 12.56
C HIS A 124 2.38 -0.81 12.17
N LEU A 125 1.84 -1.98 12.46
CA LEU A 125 2.36 -3.27 12.02
C LEU A 125 1.45 -3.85 10.93
N TYR A 126 2.01 -4.13 9.77
CA TYR A 126 1.35 -4.88 8.71
C TYR A 126 1.82 -6.32 8.71
N VAL A 127 0.89 -7.26 8.74
CA VAL A 127 1.15 -8.69 8.86
C VAL A 127 0.55 -9.41 7.66
N SER A 128 1.37 -10.13 6.94
CA SER A 128 0.94 -10.80 5.71
C SER A 128 0.18 -12.10 5.99
N LEU A 129 -1.07 -12.20 5.50
CA LEU A 129 -1.90 -13.41 5.60
C LEU A 129 -2.74 -13.57 4.34
N ASP A 130 -2.54 -14.65 3.56
CA ASP A 130 -3.17 -14.85 2.24
C ASP A 130 -4.23 -15.95 2.22
N GLY A 131 -4.71 -16.40 3.36
CA GLY A 131 -5.71 -17.45 3.50
C GLY A 131 -5.47 -18.34 4.72
N ASP A 132 -6.11 -19.49 4.76
CA ASP A 132 -5.92 -20.52 5.76
C ASP A 132 -4.50 -21.15 5.71
N ALA A 133 -4.21 -22.11 6.57
CA ALA A 133 -2.89 -22.72 6.68
C ALA A 133 -2.44 -23.42 5.37
N GLU A 134 -3.36 -24.02 4.64
CA GLU A 134 -3.07 -24.72 3.39
C GLU A 134 -2.77 -23.70 2.28
N THR A 135 -3.64 -22.71 2.10
CA THR A 135 -3.45 -21.62 1.13
C THR A 135 -2.20 -20.81 1.45
N TYR A 136 -1.98 -20.47 2.72
CA TYR A 136 -0.75 -19.77 3.16
C TYR A 136 0.50 -20.55 2.71
N ARG A 137 0.58 -21.85 2.99
CA ARG A 137 1.69 -22.70 2.58
C ARG A 137 1.87 -22.73 1.07
N ARG A 138 0.76 -22.88 0.33
CA ARG A 138 0.75 -22.91 -1.15
C ARG A 138 1.22 -21.59 -1.75
N MET A 139 0.78 -20.47 -1.17
CA MET A 139 1.10 -19.12 -1.63
C MET A 139 2.53 -18.69 -1.30
N ARG A 140 2.97 -18.96 -0.06
CA ARG A 140 4.23 -18.43 0.50
C ARG A 140 5.38 -19.42 0.49
N GLY A 141 5.12 -20.67 0.09
CA GLY A 141 6.14 -21.72 -0.01
C GLY A 141 6.75 -22.12 1.35
N CYS A 142 6.06 -21.86 2.45
CA CYS A 142 6.53 -22.15 3.81
C CYS A 142 5.38 -22.34 4.80
N ASN A 143 5.65 -23.05 5.90
CA ASN A 143 4.71 -23.22 7.01
C ASN A 143 4.89 -22.06 8.00
N GLY A 144 4.00 -21.06 7.94
CA GLY A 144 4.11 -19.87 8.76
C GLY A 144 2.78 -19.33 9.28
N HIS A 145 1.65 -19.93 8.86
CA HIS A 145 0.31 -19.48 9.26
C HIS A 145 0.17 -19.31 10.77
N ASP A 146 0.51 -20.36 11.55
CA ASP A 146 0.36 -20.33 13.01
C ASP A 146 1.24 -19.27 13.67
N LYS A 147 2.43 -18.99 13.13
CA LYS A 147 3.30 -17.91 13.58
C LYS A 147 2.69 -16.53 13.33
N VAL A 148 2.00 -16.36 12.21
CA VAL A 148 1.23 -15.13 11.92
C VAL A 148 0.14 -14.97 12.97
N ILE A 149 -0.66 -16.03 13.22
CA ILE A 149 -1.74 -16.00 14.21
C ILE A 149 -1.17 -15.70 15.62
N GLU A 150 -0.05 -16.30 16.00
CA GLU A 150 0.65 -16.03 17.25
C GLU A 150 1.02 -14.54 17.39
N VAL A 151 1.62 -13.94 16.37
CA VAL A 151 2.00 -12.52 16.36
C VAL A 151 0.76 -11.64 16.49
N VAL A 152 -0.29 -11.91 15.72
CA VAL A 152 -1.55 -11.16 15.77
C VAL A 152 -2.17 -11.23 17.15
N GLN A 153 -2.32 -12.43 17.70
CA GLN A 153 -2.89 -12.64 19.03
C GLN A 153 -2.09 -11.93 20.13
N THR A 154 -0.77 -11.90 19.99
CA THR A 154 0.14 -11.31 20.98
C THR A 154 0.14 -9.79 20.93
N LEU A 155 0.09 -9.19 19.73
CA LEU A 155 0.32 -7.75 19.54
C LEU A 155 -0.94 -6.93 19.28
N LYS A 156 -2.10 -7.55 19.07
CA LYS A 156 -3.35 -6.87 18.67
C LYS A 156 -3.79 -5.69 19.54
N ASP A 157 -3.47 -5.73 20.83
CA ASP A 157 -3.81 -4.70 21.81
C ASP A 157 -2.61 -3.78 22.14
N GLU A 158 -1.42 -4.06 21.59
CA GLU A 158 -0.17 -3.34 21.89
C GLU A 158 0.24 -2.35 20.80
N VAL A 159 -0.11 -2.63 19.54
CA VAL A 159 0.21 -1.81 18.37
C VAL A 159 -0.95 -1.84 17.36
N PRO A 160 -1.24 -0.73 16.67
CA PRO A 160 -2.15 -0.76 15.53
C PRO A 160 -1.68 -1.80 14.51
N LEU A 161 -2.54 -2.76 14.18
CA LEU A 161 -2.19 -3.91 13.36
C LEU A 161 -3.21 -4.12 12.24
N SER A 162 -2.72 -4.41 11.03
CA SER A 162 -3.56 -4.81 9.90
C SER A 162 -3.07 -6.11 9.28
N LEU A 163 -3.98 -7.01 8.98
CA LEU A 163 -3.70 -8.15 8.11
C LEU A 163 -3.61 -7.67 6.68
N MET A 164 -2.57 -8.08 5.96
CA MET A 164 -2.35 -7.79 4.55
C MET A 164 -2.73 -9.01 3.74
N PHE A 165 -3.84 -8.93 3.02
CA PHE A 165 -4.30 -9.95 2.09
C PHE A 165 -4.07 -9.49 0.65
N CYS A 166 -3.52 -10.36 -0.19
CA CYS A 166 -3.37 -10.11 -1.62
C CYS A 166 -4.18 -11.13 -2.42
N LEU A 167 -5.29 -10.68 -2.99
CA LEU A 167 -6.08 -11.52 -3.88
C LEU A 167 -5.31 -11.77 -5.19
N SER A 168 -5.19 -13.02 -5.60
CA SER A 168 -4.29 -13.47 -6.66
C SER A 168 -4.83 -14.72 -7.37
N PRO A 169 -4.22 -15.16 -8.48
CA PRO A 169 -4.60 -16.41 -9.15
C PRO A 169 -4.44 -17.69 -8.31
N TRP A 170 -3.78 -17.61 -7.17
CA TRP A 170 -3.46 -18.78 -6.33
C TRP A 170 -4.27 -18.86 -5.04
N ASN A 171 -5.11 -17.87 -4.77
CA ASN A 171 -6.10 -17.85 -3.70
C ASN A 171 -7.42 -17.27 -4.23
N GLY A 172 -8.43 -17.17 -3.40
CA GLY A 172 -9.75 -16.71 -3.85
C GLY A 172 -10.56 -16.05 -2.75
N PHE A 173 -11.87 -15.94 -3.01
CA PHE A 173 -12.81 -15.35 -2.05
C PHE A 173 -12.90 -16.09 -0.73
N PRO A 174 -12.94 -17.44 -0.70
CA PRO A 174 -12.94 -18.16 0.57
C PRO A 174 -11.74 -17.82 1.45
N ASP A 175 -10.56 -17.61 0.83
CA ASP A 175 -9.34 -17.21 1.54
C ASP A 175 -9.44 -15.78 2.09
N MET A 176 -10.05 -14.88 1.31
CA MET A 176 -10.31 -13.52 1.76
C MET A 176 -11.30 -13.49 2.93
N GLU A 177 -12.41 -14.24 2.83
CA GLU A 177 -13.39 -14.38 3.90
C GLU A 177 -12.74 -14.93 5.17
N TYR A 178 -11.88 -15.94 5.04
CA TYR A 178 -11.09 -16.46 6.16
C TYR A 178 -10.25 -15.37 6.84
N VAL A 179 -9.50 -14.58 6.05
CA VAL A 179 -8.66 -13.50 6.61
C VAL A 179 -9.51 -12.42 7.30
N ILE A 180 -10.67 -12.11 6.74
CA ILE A 180 -11.64 -11.18 7.33
C ILE A 180 -12.15 -11.73 8.67
N ASP A 181 -12.47 -13.03 8.76
CA ASP A 181 -12.94 -13.65 9.99
C ASP A 181 -11.83 -13.70 11.06
N VAL A 182 -10.58 -13.94 10.66
CA VAL A 182 -9.42 -13.79 11.55
C VAL A 182 -9.32 -12.37 12.09
N ALA A 183 -9.46 -11.36 11.22
CA ALA A 183 -9.41 -9.96 11.63
C ALA A 183 -10.55 -9.61 12.60
N LYS A 184 -11.77 -10.03 12.34
CA LYS A 184 -12.91 -9.85 13.25
C LYS A 184 -12.66 -10.54 14.60
N ARG A 185 -12.20 -11.79 14.58
CA ARG A 185 -11.91 -12.56 15.78
C ARG A 185 -10.91 -11.89 16.71
N PHE A 186 -9.91 -11.23 16.16
CA PHE A 186 -8.87 -10.54 16.92
C PHE A 186 -9.10 -9.04 17.08
N GLY A 187 -10.12 -8.46 16.45
CA GLY A 187 -10.42 -7.02 16.50
C GLY A 187 -9.36 -6.17 15.78
N VAL A 188 -8.73 -6.70 14.74
CA VAL A 188 -7.70 -6.01 13.95
C VAL A 188 -8.22 -5.62 12.57
N ASP A 189 -7.52 -4.72 11.89
CA ASP A 189 -7.88 -4.25 10.56
C ASP A 189 -7.40 -5.21 9.46
N VAL A 190 -8.00 -5.11 8.27
CA VAL A 190 -7.58 -5.82 7.05
C VAL A 190 -7.25 -4.83 5.96
N ARG A 191 -6.18 -5.10 5.21
CA ARG A 191 -5.84 -4.40 3.98
C ARG A 191 -5.90 -5.38 2.83
N ILE A 192 -6.80 -5.11 1.88
CA ILE A 192 -6.99 -5.94 0.70
C ILE A 192 -6.18 -5.33 -0.45
N GLY A 193 -5.26 -6.10 -0.99
CA GLY A 193 -4.56 -5.84 -2.23
C GLY A 193 -5.09 -6.76 -3.34
N ILE A 194 -4.89 -6.35 -4.57
CA ILE A 194 -5.16 -7.17 -5.75
C ILE A 194 -3.83 -7.35 -6.49
N TYR A 195 -3.48 -8.60 -6.78
CA TYR A 195 -2.28 -8.93 -7.53
C TYR A 195 -2.29 -8.23 -8.89
N GLY A 196 -1.17 -7.66 -9.25
CA GLY A 196 -1.01 -6.94 -10.50
C GLY A 196 0.40 -7.07 -11.05
N THR A 197 0.62 -6.53 -12.23
CA THR A 197 1.95 -6.44 -12.82
C THR A 197 2.77 -5.41 -12.05
N MET A 198 3.90 -5.83 -11.51
CA MET A 198 4.87 -4.98 -10.81
C MET A 198 6.28 -5.35 -11.29
N ASP A 199 6.92 -4.43 -12.00
CA ASP A 199 8.23 -4.69 -12.61
C ASP A 199 9.29 -5.07 -11.57
N PHE A 200 9.29 -4.41 -10.40
CA PHE A 200 10.26 -4.72 -9.34
C PHE A 200 10.15 -6.14 -8.79
N PHE A 201 8.95 -6.68 -8.72
CA PHE A 201 8.72 -8.04 -8.22
C PHE A 201 8.68 -9.08 -9.33
N ASP A 202 8.97 -8.69 -10.57
CA ASP A 202 8.88 -9.52 -11.79
C ASP A 202 7.54 -10.27 -11.89
N THR A 203 6.46 -9.59 -11.51
CA THR A 203 5.12 -10.16 -11.56
C THR A 203 4.46 -9.87 -12.89
N THR A 204 3.83 -10.87 -13.45
CA THR A 204 2.96 -10.73 -14.64
C THR A 204 1.56 -11.14 -14.23
N ALA A 205 0.64 -10.19 -14.24
CA ALA A 205 -0.74 -10.49 -13.87
C ALA A 205 -1.55 -10.85 -15.11
N ASP A 206 -1.94 -12.10 -15.20
CA ASP A 206 -3.11 -12.49 -15.96
C ASP A 206 -4.28 -12.79 -15.01
N LEU A 207 -4.72 -11.77 -14.29
CA LEU A 207 -5.87 -11.84 -13.39
C LEU A 207 -7.19 -11.88 -14.14
N LEU A 208 -7.15 -11.78 -15.44
CA LEU A 208 -8.31 -11.55 -16.30
C LEU A 208 -9.23 -12.75 -16.39
N ALA A 209 -8.78 -13.93 -15.98
CA ALA A 209 -9.54 -15.18 -16.08
C ALA A 209 -10.54 -15.44 -14.92
N ALA A 210 -10.50 -14.64 -13.86
CA ALA A 210 -11.45 -14.81 -12.74
C ALA A 210 -12.71 -13.96 -12.97
N ASP A 211 -13.89 -14.54 -12.76
CA ASP A 211 -15.15 -13.81 -12.75
C ASP A 211 -15.26 -12.96 -11.48
N TRP A 212 -14.94 -11.70 -11.62
CA TRP A 212 -14.94 -10.70 -10.54
C TRP A 212 -16.31 -10.03 -10.36
N SER A 213 -17.27 -10.30 -11.25
CA SER A 213 -18.57 -9.63 -11.26
C SER A 213 -19.38 -9.77 -9.97
N HIS A 214 -19.14 -10.87 -9.23
CA HIS A 214 -19.76 -11.12 -7.93
C HIS A 214 -18.90 -10.72 -6.72
N PHE A 215 -17.70 -10.18 -6.97
CA PHE A 215 -16.73 -9.92 -5.92
C PHE A 215 -17.16 -8.82 -4.94
N VAL A 216 -17.64 -7.72 -5.47
CA VAL A 216 -18.02 -6.54 -4.67
C VAL A 216 -19.17 -6.89 -3.71
N GLN A 217 -20.06 -7.79 -4.12
CA GLN A 217 -21.21 -8.22 -3.31
C GLN A 217 -20.80 -9.10 -2.11
N ARG A 218 -19.60 -9.68 -2.14
CA ARG A 218 -19.10 -10.59 -1.09
C ARG A 218 -18.21 -9.90 -0.06
N ILE A 219 -17.77 -8.67 -0.30
CA ILE A 219 -16.98 -7.94 0.69
C ILE A 219 -17.94 -7.46 1.77
N PRO A 220 -17.77 -7.94 3.02
CA PRO A 220 -18.60 -7.44 4.10
C PRO A 220 -18.39 -5.95 4.30
N ALA A 221 -19.47 -5.21 4.26
CA ALA A 221 -19.47 -3.77 4.45
C ALA A 221 -18.99 -3.32 5.84
N ASN A 222 -18.81 -4.25 6.77
CA ASN A 222 -18.48 -4.02 8.17
C ASN A 222 -17.04 -4.39 8.57
N ILE A 223 -16.11 -4.48 7.63
CA ILE A 223 -14.70 -4.67 7.97
C ILE A 223 -14.16 -3.35 8.56
N HIS A 224 -13.57 -3.36 9.75
CA HIS A 224 -12.96 -2.18 10.36
C HIS A 224 -11.93 -1.53 9.43
N GLY A 225 -12.04 -0.21 9.23
CA GLY A 225 -11.15 0.53 8.31
C GLY A 225 -11.51 0.45 6.82
N THR A 226 -12.65 -0.05 6.46
CA THR A 226 -13.01 -0.66 5.18
C THR A 226 -13.59 0.22 4.11
N GLU A 227 -14.03 1.43 4.39
CA GLU A 227 -14.52 2.29 3.30
C GLU A 227 -13.46 2.40 2.18
N GLU A 228 -12.18 2.49 2.56
CA GLU A 228 -11.09 2.59 1.60
C GLU A 228 -10.83 1.27 0.86
N ASN A 229 -10.86 0.14 1.56
CA ASN A 229 -10.69 -1.17 0.94
C ASN A 229 -11.90 -1.52 0.08
N PHE A 230 -13.10 -1.22 0.55
CA PHE A 230 -14.33 -1.45 -0.17
C PHE A 230 -14.36 -0.67 -1.48
N ASP A 231 -14.11 0.64 -1.43
CA ASP A 231 -14.06 1.48 -2.62
C ASP A 231 -12.96 1.01 -3.59
N PHE A 232 -11.81 0.61 -3.06
CA PHE A 232 -10.70 0.07 -3.84
C PHE A 232 -11.09 -1.19 -4.61
N VAL A 233 -11.80 -2.11 -3.96
CA VAL A 233 -12.23 -3.35 -4.61
C VAL A 233 -13.43 -3.11 -5.51
N ALA A 234 -14.39 -2.27 -5.10
CA ALA A 234 -15.59 -1.97 -5.88
C ALA A 234 -15.27 -1.37 -7.27
N LEU A 235 -14.26 -0.52 -7.33
CA LEU A 235 -13.87 0.14 -8.57
C LEU A 235 -12.87 -0.66 -9.43
N TYR A 236 -12.40 -1.81 -8.95
CA TYR A 236 -11.39 -2.59 -9.66
C TYR A 236 -11.85 -3.03 -11.05
N GLU A 237 -13.08 -3.55 -11.17
CA GLU A 237 -13.61 -3.99 -12.47
C GLU A 237 -13.82 -2.84 -13.43
N GLU A 238 -14.31 -1.71 -12.93
CA GLU A 238 -14.52 -0.52 -13.74
C GLU A 238 -13.19 0.01 -14.30
N TRP A 239 -12.14 0.01 -13.49
CA TRP A 239 -10.79 0.34 -13.94
C TRP A 239 -10.27 -0.68 -14.96
N ARG A 240 -10.39 -1.96 -14.68
CA ARG A 240 -9.91 -3.06 -15.52
C ARG A 240 -10.59 -3.06 -16.89
N ASN A 241 -11.88 -2.80 -16.94
CA ASN A 241 -12.69 -2.74 -18.18
C ASN A 241 -12.50 -1.41 -18.94
N GLY A 242 -11.68 -0.49 -18.42
CA GLY A 242 -11.41 0.81 -19.06
C GLY A 242 -12.49 1.85 -18.88
N HIS A 243 -13.52 1.57 -18.08
CA HIS A 243 -14.59 2.51 -17.77
C HIS A 243 -14.13 3.62 -16.83
N LEU A 244 -13.22 3.29 -15.89
CA LEU A 244 -12.64 4.22 -14.94
C LEU A 244 -11.20 4.54 -15.33
N LYS A 245 -10.87 5.83 -15.40
CA LYS A 245 -9.51 6.34 -15.60
C LYS A 245 -9.16 7.24 -14.42
N LEU A 246 -8.19 6.82 -13.62
CA LEU A 246 -7.69 7.62 -12.49
C LEU A 246 -6.34 8.24 -12.85
N PRO A 247 -6.20 9.56 -12.81
CA PRO A 247 -4.88 10.20 -12.84
C PRO A 247 -4.05 9.68 -11.67
N CYS A 248 -2.77 9.39 -11.92
CA CYS A 248 -1.89 8.95 -10.85
C CYS A 248 -1.31 10.15 -10.10
N GLU A 249 -1.95 10.57 -9.02
CA GLU A 249 -1.53 11.73 -8.24
C GLU A 249 -0.51 11.38 -7.14
N SER A 250 -0.46 10.13 -6.72
CA SER A 250 0.45 9.65 -5.66
C SER A 250 1.92 9.89 -5.97
N ILE A 251 2.33 9.79 -7.23
CA ILE A 251 3.72 9.98 -7.67
C ILE A 251 4.28 11.39 -7.35
N PHE A 252 3.43 12.34 -7.01
CA PHE A 252 3.86 13.68 -6.58
C PHE A 252 4.13 13.79 -5.08
N SER A 253 3.77 12.79 -4.28
CA SER A 253 3.91 12.80 -2.82
C SER A 253 4.38 11.50 -2.20
N GLU A 254 4.53 10.45 -2.99
CA GLU A 254 4.97 9.12 -2.54
C GLU A 254 6.20 8.68 -3.32
N LEU A 255 7.15 8.09 -2.63
CA LEU A 255 8.35 7.50 -3.24
C LEU A 255 8.64 6.12 -2.68
N VAL A 256 9.37 5.37 -3.48
CA VAL A 256 9.99 4.09 -3.10
C VAL A 256 11.50 4.24 -3.27
N ILE A 257 12.28 3.64 -2.39
CA ILE A 257 13.73 3.46 -2.56
C ILE A 257 14.02 1.98 -2.47
N HIS A 258 14.71 1.46 -3.47
CA HIS A 258 15.12 0.06 -3.52
C HIS A 258 16.43 -0.17 -2.76
N SER A 259 16.71 -1.42 -2.43
CA SER A 259 17.91 -1.86 -1.68
C SER A 259 19.24 -1.47 -2.30
N ASN A 260 19.28 -1.27 -3.62
CA ASN A 260 20.44 -0.80 -4.37
C ASN A 260 20.52 0.74 -4.48
N GLY A 261 19.67 1.46 -3.75
CA GLY A 261 19.61 2.93 -3.79
C GLY A 261 18.82 3.52 -4.95
N ASP A 262 18.27 2.72 -5.85
CA ASP A 262 17.45 3.21 -6.96
C ASP A 262 16.14 3.82 -6.46
N VAL A 263 15.77 4.95 -7.04
CA VAL A 263 14.52 5.64 -6.81
C VAL A 263 13.68 5.51 -8.09
N PRO A 264 12.71 4.59 -8.15
CA PRO A 264 11.78 4.52 -9.27
C PRO A 264 10.73 5.64 -9.18
N LEU A 265 10.08 5.92 -10.30
CA LEU A 265 8.93 6.83 -10.36
C LEU A 265 7.79 6.38 -9.44
N CYS A 266 7.55 5.08 -9.41
CA CYS A 266 6.56 4.43 -8.56
C CYS A 266 6.95 2.96 -8.33
N GLN A 267 6.27 2.31 -7.42
CA GLN A 267 6.47 0.90 -7.08
C GLN A 267 6.25 -0.06 -8.25
N ASN A 268 5.45 0.33 -9.25
CA ASN A 268 4.94 -0.56 -10.28
C ASN A 268 5.77 -0.56 -11.57
N LEU A 269 6.41 0.55 -11.89
CA LEU A 269 7.11 0.72 -13.17
C LEU A 269 8.63 0.77 -12.96
N ASN A 270 9.35 0.08 -13.84
CA ASN A 270 10.81 0.14 -13.89
C ASN A 270 11.28 1.44 -14.59
N VAL A 271 10.78 2.59 -14.12
CA VAL A 271 11.16 3.93 -14.57
C VAL A 271 11.96 4.59 -13.46
N LYS A 272 13.26 4.52 -13.55
CA LYS A 272 14.19 5.12 -12.58
C LYS A 272 14.22 6.64 -12.76
N ILE A 273 14.09 7.39 -11.67
CA ILE A 273 14.25 8.86 -11.65
C ILE A 273 15.54 9.31 -11.00
N GLY A 274 16.29 8.42 -10.36
CA GLY A 274 17.61 8.68 -9.80
C GLY A 274 18.10 7.56 -8.90
N ASN A 275 19.29 7.78 -8.27
CA ASN A 275 19.86 6.86 -7.27
C ASN A 275 20.42 7.68 -6.11
N ILE A 276 20.17 7.27 -4.85
CA ILE A 276 20.59 7.99 -3.64
C ILE A 276 22.08 7.95 -3.36
N HIS A 277 22.83 7.09 -4.05
CA HIS A 277 24.30 7.09 -3.98
C HIS A 277 24.94 8.11 -4.91
N GLU A 278 24.18 8.63 -5.89
CA GLU A 278 24.63 9.62 -6.88
C GLU A 278 24.17 11.03 -6.51
N HIS A 279 22.93 11.15 -5.99
CA HIS A 279 22.26 12.42 -5.69
C HIS A 279 21.47 12.35 -4.40
N THR A 280 21.24 13.49 -3.75
CA THR A 280 20.33 13.57 -2.60
C THR A 280 18.88 13.31 -3.05
N LEU A 281 18.04 12.82 -2.13
CA LEU A 281 16.62 12.59 -2.43
C LEU A 281 15.91 13.89 -2.85
N ASP A 282 16.31 15.04 -2.30
CA ASP A 282 15.79 16.34 -2.71
C ASP A 282 16.12 16.67 -4.18
N GLU A 283 17.36 16.41 -4.61
CA GLU A 283 17.76 16.62 -6.00
C GLU A 283 17.04 15.68 -6.94
N ILE A 284 16.88 14.39 -6.57
CA ILE A 284 16.15 13.41 -7.36
C ILE A 284 14.68 13.81 -7.50
N PHE A 285 13.96 13.94 -6.37
CA PHE A 285 12.52 14.11 -6.35
C PHE A 285 12.05 15.46 -6.89
N ASN A 286 12.84 16.52 -6.66
CA ASN A 286 12.51 17.88 -7.03
C ASN A 286 13.18 18.36 -8.33
N SER A 287 13.89 17.46 -9.05
CA SER A 287 14.50 17.78 -10.34
C SER A 287 13.46 18.12 -11.42
N ARG A 288 13.87 18.89 -12.42
CA ARG A 288 13.04 19.16 -13.59
C ARG A 288 12.76 17.88 -14.40
N ALA A 289 13.72 16.96 -14.47
CA ALA A 289 13.58 15.68 -15.13
C ALA A 289 12.47 14.85 -14.46
N ALA A 290 12.50 14.71 -13.13
CA ALA A 290 11.46 14.00 -12.38
C ALA A 290 10.09 14.65 -12.56
N GLN A 291 9.99 15.98 -12.55
CA GLN A 291 8.74 16.70 -12.78
C GLN A 291 8.14 16.39 -14.16
N ASN A 292 8.96 16.42 -15.20
CA ASN A 292 8.51 16.13 -16.55
C ASN A 292 7.97 14.69 -16.66
N ILE A 293 8.70 13.73 -16.07
CA ILE A 293 8.28 12.32 -16.02
C ILE A 293 6.97 12.19 -15.21
N GLN A 294 6.89 12.79 -14.03
CA GLN A 294 5.68 12.77 -13.19
C GLN A 294 4.48 13.38 -13.92
N CYS A 295 4.64 14.54 -14.58
CA CYS A 295 3.56 15.19 -15.33
C CYS A 295 3.07 14.34 -16.51
N LYS A 296 3.97 13.63 -17.18
CA LYS A 296 3.62 12.70 -18.26
C LYS A 296 2.82 11.52 -17.70
N TYR A 297 3.41 10.81 -16.74
CA TYR A 297 2.81 9.57 -16.22
C TYR A 297 1.53 9.80 -15.41
N SER A 298 1.39 10.94 -14.73
CA SER A 298 0.14 11.24 -14.01
C SER A 298 -1.08 11.31 -14.93
N LYS A 299 -0.90 11.74 -16.16
CA LYS A 299 -1.98 11.90 -17.16
C LYS A 299 -2.19 10.64 -18.01
N GLU A 300 -1.11 9.98 -18.37
CA GLU A 300 -1.13 8.90 -19.37
C GLU A 300 -1.19 7.50 -18.72
N CYS A 301 -0.75 7.36 -17.48
CA CYS A 301 -0.64 6.07 -16.84
C CYS A 301 -1.90 5.67 -16.08
N ASN A 302 -2.51 4.57 -16.51
CA ASN A 302 -3.62 3.89 -15.82
C ASN A 302 -3.36 2.37 -15.73
N ARG A 303 -2.09 1.96 -15.49
CA ARG A 303 -1.64 0.56 -15.62
C ARG A 303 -1.72 -0.27 -14.36
N CYS A 304 -1.91 0.34 -13.19
CA CYS A 304 -1.88 -0.41 -11.94
C CYS A 304 -3.13 -0.19 -11.10
N TRP A 305 -3.43 -1.20 -10.30
CA TRP A 305 -4.42 -1.14 -9.26
C TRP A 305 -3.79 -1.59 -7.94
N ILE A 306 -2.93 -0.72 -7.39
CA ILE A 306 -2.18 -0.98 -6.16
C ILE A 306 -2.70 -0.03 -5.09
N ASN A 307 -3.07 -0.58 -3.93
CA ASN A 307 -3.64 0.18 -2.83
C ASN A 307 -2.75 1.37 -2.41
N PHE A 308 -1.43 1.17 -2.36
CA PHE A 308 -0.46 2.22 -2.03
C PHE A 308 -0.63 3.47 -2.91
N HIS A 309 -0.79 3.31 -4.22
CA HIS A 309 -0.93 4.45 -5.13
C HIS A 309 -2.38 4.90 -5.31
N ARG A 310 -3.35 3.97 -5.40
CA ARG A 310 -4.72 4.28 -5.81
C ARG A 310 -5.62 4.78 -4.69
N LYS A 311 -5.31 4.51 -3.43
CA LYS A 311 -6.13 4.95 -2.29
C LYS A 311 -6.42 6.46 -2.30
N TYR A 312 -5.43 7.29 -2.64
CA TYR A 312 -5.60 8.74 -2.68
C TYR A 312 -6.42 9.19 -3.89
N ASP A 313 -6.20 8.56 -5.04
CA ASP A 313 -6.96 8.85 -6.26
C ASP A 313 -8.45 8.52 -6.06
N ILE A 314 -8.74 7.39 -5.41
CA ILE A 314 -10.10 6.97 -5.06
C ILE A 314 -10.74 7.90 -4.03
N ILE A 315 -10.00 8.31 -3.00
CA ILE A 315 -10.47 9.29 -2.01
C ILE A 315 -10.81 10.61 -2.69
N LEU A 316 -10.01 11.07 -3.63
CA LEU A 316 -10.26 12.28 -4.40
C LEU A 316 -11.53 12.13 -5.25
N LEU A 317 -11.65 11.03 -6.00
CA LEU A 317 -12.81 10.72 -6.82
C LEU A 317 -14.11 10.75 -6.02
N ARG A 318 -14.18 10.00 -4.91
CA ARG A 318 -15.38 9.94 -4.07
C ARG A 318 -15.75 11.30 -3.45
N ASN A 319 -14.76 12.11 -3.09
CA ASN A 319 -15.02 13.44 -2.54
C ASN A 319 -15.49 14.42 -3.61
N LEU A 320 -14.98 14.33 -4.83
CA LEU A 320 -15.50 15.10 -5.97
C LEU A 320 -16.95 14.73 -6.26
N GLU A 321 -17.32 13.45 -6.23
CA GLU A 321 -18.70 13.01 -6.46
C GLU A 321 -19.66 13.40 -5.33
N LYS A 322 -19.14 13.67 -4.12
CA LYS A 322 -19.95 14.27 -3.03
C LYS A 322 -20.24 15.75 -3.26
N LEU A 323 -19.39 16.46 -3.97
CA LEU A 323 -19.46 17.90 -4.20
C LEU A 323 -20.07 18.25 -5.56
N LEU A 324 -19.84 17.44 -6.58
CA LEU A 324 -20.26 17.69 -7.96
C LEU A 324 -21.26 16.61 -8.43
N PRO A 325 -22.15 16.94 -9.38
CA PRO A 325 -22.97 15.93 -10.04
C PRO A 325 -22.10 14.86 -10.71
N LYS A 326 -22.51 13.59 -10.62
CA LYS A 326 -21.77 12.45 -11.19
C LYS A 326 -21.40 12.67 -12.67
N ARG A 327 -22.32 13.18 -13.47
CA ARG A 327 -22.09 13.50 -14.90
C ARG A 327 -20.90 14.44 -15.15
N VAL A 328 -20.63 15.35 -14.21
CA VAL A 328 -19.49 16.28 -14.31
C VAL A 328 -18.19 15.53 -13.97
N VAL A 329 -18.22 14.66 -12.97
CA VAL A 329 -17.06 13.84 -12.57
C VAL A 329 -16.71 12.85 -13.69
N GLU A 330 -17.71 12.26 -14.33
CA GLU A 330 -17.52 11.32 -15.46
C GLU A 330 -16.81 11.94 -16.68
N LEU A 331 -16.88 13.24 -16.87
CA LEU A 331 -16.12 13.92 -17.94
C LEU A 331 -14.59 13.78 -17.76
N PHE A 332 -14.13 13.64 -16.52
CA PHE A 332 -12.71 13.54 -16.18
C PHE A 332 -12.25 12.11 -15.90
N TYR A 333 -13.13 11.28 -15.34
CA TYR A 333 -12.79 9.96 -14.82
C TYR A 333 -13.38 8.79 -15.64
N GLY A 334 -14.22 9.06 -16.63
CA GLY A 334 -14.91 8.04 -17.43
C GLY A 334 -16.25 7.61 -16.84
N HIS A 335 -16.95 6.72 -17.54
CA HIS A 335 -18.29 6.25 -17.17
C HIS A 335 -18.18 5.00 -16.28
N TYR A 336 -17.94 5.20 -15.01
CA TYR A 336 -17.75 4.15 -14.00
C TYR A 336 -18.97 3.99 -13.08
N GLN A 337 -18.97 2.91 -12.32
CA GLN A 337 -20.04 2.57 -11.39
C GLN A 337 -19.46 2.12 -10.05
N TRP A 338 -20.18 2.42 -8.97
CA TRP A 338 -19.86 1.95 -7.62
C TRP A 338 -20.42 0.55 -7.32
N THR A 339 -21.42 0.13 -8.09
CA THR A 339 -22.08 -1.17 -7.98
C THR A 339 -22.48 -1.66 -9.37
N ALA A 340 -22.95 -2.89 -9.50
CA ALA A 340 -23.50 -3.41 -10.76
C ALA A 340 -24.74 -2.61 -11.26
N ASP A 341 -25.39 -1.84 -10.40
CA ASP A 341 -26.48 -0.93 -10.75
C ASP A 341 -25.92 0.42 -11.22
N ARG A 342 -25.97 0.67 -12.51
CA ARG A 342 -25.44 1.87 -13.20
C ARG A 342 -26.00 3.21 -12.74
N ARG A 343 -27.06 3.22 -11.95
CA ARG A 343 -27.76 4.45 -11.53
C ARG A 343 -27.32 4.96 -10.18
N VAL A 344 -26.50 4.20 -9.45
CA VAL A 344 -26.15 4.52 -8.07
C VAL A 344 -25.01 5.53 -8.01
N THR A 345 -25.24 6.63 -7.31
CA THR A 345 -24.21 7.60 -6.95
C THR A 345 -23.41 7.09 -5.73
N TYR A 346 -22.23 7.67 -5.49
CA TYR A 346 -21.44 7.33 -4.31
C TYR A 346 -22.21 7.55 -3.00
N ARG A 347 -23.03 8.59 -2.91
CA ARG A 347 -23.86 8.85 -1.72
C ARG A 347 -24.89 7.75 -1.46
N GLU A 348 -25.50 7.23 -2.50
CA GLU A 348 -26.48 6.13 -2.39
C GLU A 348 -25.76 4.83 -2.07
N HIS A 349 -24.62 4.58 -2.72
CA HIS A 349 -23.78 3.44 -2.46
C HIS A 349 -23.35 3.35 -0.99
N ILE A 350 -22.79 4.41 -0.44
CA ILE A 350 -22.36 4.46 0.97
C ILE A 350 -23.53 4.27 1.94
N LYS A 351 -24.72 4.80 1.64
CA LYS A 351 -25.90 4.56 2.48
C LYS A 351 -26.30 3.08 2.49
N ARG A 352 -26.26 2.41 1.34
CA ARG A 352 -26.51 0.95 1.24
C ARG A 352 -25.50 0.15 2.06
N VAL A 353 -24.19 0.49 1.92
CA VAL A 353 -23.13 -0.13 2.71
C VAL A 353 -23.36 0.05 4.21
N GLN A 354 -23.68 1.26 4.66
CA GLN A 354 -23.95 1.57 6.06
C GLN A 354 -25.23 0.93 6.61
N SER A 355 -26.24 0.68 5.78
CA SER A 355 -27.44 -0.03 6.21
C SER A 355 -27.17 -1.51 6.43
N GLN A 356 -26.37 -2.15 5.56
CA GLN A 356 -25.97 -3.55 5.70
C GLN A 356 -25.08 -3.82 6.93
N CYS A 357 -24.36 -2.79 7.42
CA CYS A 357 -23.55 -2.89 8.63
C CYS A 357 -24.35 -2.88 9.93
N LYS A 358 -25.65 -2.61 9.89
CA LYS A 358 -26.54 -2.51 11.08
C LYS A 358 -27.38 -3.76 11.30
N GLU A 359 -27.40 -4.65 10.34
CA GLU A 359 -27.96 -6.00 10.41
C GLU A 359 -26.87 -7.03 10.74
#